data_fca02f55d71e20fe3ac3587568e38e43
#
_entry.id   fca02f55d71e20fe3ac3587568e38e43
#
_cell.length_a   1.000
_cell.length_b   1.000
_cell.length_c   1.000
_cell.angle_alpha   90.00
_cell.angle_beta   90.00
_cell.angle_gamma   90.00
#
_symmetry.space_group_name_H-M   'P 1'
#
loop_
_entity.id
_entity.type
_entity.pdbx_description
1 polymer ?
#
loop_
_entity_poly.entity_id
_entity_poly.type
_entity_poly.pdbx_seq_one_letter_code
_entity_poly.pdbx_strand_id
1 'polypeptide(L)'
;GSEMCIRDRINQNINLDQLLAINNAMKYPLAYIQGPPGTGKTNTIINTIITAFFNNTTVLFASYNNVPIDNVFEKLTHLEYHGQTIPFPVLRLGNIDKVKAAISYINRLRNQVQTVKIYTSTLDKRKDDRVDRAKRLSARLKEYEEILDLKERKETLSHLMEYQEHIKNAMNLLPFQMDLQGYQMQRLDQRIHQIGEISDSDALQLLDRNEEEFYQYLFYTSARYIKTLEEPKYQELREILDSGENPETQARAFNKYMQKSENVKKLQRVFPIIITTCISAHKIGEPEPLFDMTIMDEASQCNVAISLVPIIRGEKLMLVGDPQQLNPVSYTHL
;
A
#
# COMPACT_ATOMS: atom_id res chain seq x y z
N GLY A 1 -16.64 12.30 2.33
CA GLY A 1 -15.35 11.66 2.40
C GLY A 1 -15.51 10.24 2.90
N SER A 2 -15.21 9.23 2.07
CA SER A 2 -15.18 7.85 2.55
C SER A 2 -13.97 7.72 3.47
N GLU A 3 -14.21 7.46 4.76
CA GLU A 3 -13.15 7.04 5.67
C GLU A 3 -12.59 5.72 5.15
N MET A 4 -11.38 5.76 4.62
CA MET A 4 -10.65 4.55 4.22
C MET A 4 -10.13 3.87 5.48
N CYS A 5 -10.55 2.65 5.70
CA CYS A 5 -10.26 1.90 6.92
C CYS A 5 -9.41 0.67 6.61
N ILE A 6 -8.48 0.34 7.50
CA ILE A 6 -7.79 -0.96 7.49
C ILE A 6 -8.84 -2.02 7.76
N ARG A 7 -9.04 -2.94 6.81
CA ARG A 7 -10.11 -3.93 6.92
C ARG A 7 -9.64 -5.30 7.30
N ASP A 8 -8.46 -5.74 6.81
CA ASP A 8 -8.00 -7.11 6.98
C ASP A 8 -6.47 -7.26 6.76
N ARG A 9 -5.88 -8.33 7.26
CA ARG A 9 -4.44 -8.61 7.20
C ARG A 9 -4.16 -10.03 6.70
N ILE A 10 -3.06 -10.19 5.96
CA ILE A 10 -2.52 -11.51 5.57
C ILE A 10 -1.60 -12.10 6.64
N ASN A 11 -0.94 -11.26 7.46
CA ASN A 11 0.09 -11.73 8.37
C ASN A 11 -0.30 -11.49 9.82
N GLN A 12 -0.27 -12.56 10.63
CA GLN A 12 -0.56 -12.50 12.08
C GLN A 12 0.51 -11.73 12.88
N ASN A 13 1.69 -11.51 12.31
CA ASN A 13 2.82 -10.85 12.98
C ASN A 13 2.90 -9.34 12.68
N ILE A 14 1.79 -8.71 12.30
CA ILE A 14 1.75 -7.26 12.12
C ILE A 14 1.74 -6.56 13.49
N ASN A 15 2.55 -5.52 13.65
CA ASN A 15 2.61 -4.70 14.84
C ASN A 15 1.88 -3.37 14.67
N LEU A 16 1.74 -2.61 15.77
CA LEU A 16 1.07 -1.30 15.77
C LEU A 16 1.68 -0.30 14.79
N ASP A 17 3.00 -0.25 14.68
CA ASP A 17 3.69 0.68 13.78
C ASP A 17 3.37 0.37 12.31
N GLN A 18 3.33 -0.90 11.95
CA GLN A 18 2.92 -1.33 10.60
C GLN A 18 1.45 -1.03 10.32
N LEU A 19 0.56 -1.23 11.31
CA LEU A 19 -0.86 -0.87 11.19
C LEU A 19 -1.05 0.64 11.04
N LEU A 20 -0.32 1.44 11.81
CA LEU A 20 -0.32 2.90 11.70
C LEU A 20 0.18 3.34 10.32
N ALA A 21 1.27 2.74 9.82
CA ALA A 21 1.80 3.00 8.49
C ALA A 21 0.77 2.74 7.38
N ILE A 22 0.05 1.62 7.45
CA ILE A 22 -1.02 1.29 6.50
C ILE A 22 -2.16 2.31 6.59
N ASN A 23 -2.60 2.63 7.83
CA ASN A 23 -3.66 3.61 8.05
C ASN A 23 -3.28 4.99 7.47
N ASN A 24 -2.04 5.42 7.69
CA ASN A 24 -1.53 6.70 7.23
C ASN A 24 -1.39 6.73 5.70
N ALA A 25 -0.94 5.64 5.08
CA ALA A 25 -0.89 5.49 3.62
C ALA A 25 -2.29 5.60 2.99
N MET A 26 -3.31 5.05 3.63
CA MET A 26 -4.69 5.14 3.14
C MET A 26 -5.31 6.53 3.34
N LYS A 27 -4.92 7.23 4.41
CA LYS A 27 -5.54 8.50 4.85
C LYS A 27 -4.88 9.73 4.23
N TYR A 28 -3.55 9.80 4.25
CA TYR A 28 -2.81 11.00 3.87
C TYR A 28 -2.40 10.98 2.39
N PRO A 29 -2.22 12.15 1.75
CA PRO A 29 -1.76 12.23 0.37
C PRO A 29 -0.31 11.75 0.18
N LEU A 30 0.51 11.83 1.25
CA LEU A 30 1.88 11.35 1.28
C LEU A 30 2.12 10.59 2.59
N ALA A 31 2.61 9.37 2.47
CA ALA A 31 3.12 8.56 3.57
C ALA A 31 4.55 8.11 3.27
N TYR A 32 5.42 8.18 4.26
CA TYR A 32 6.78 7.67 4.17
C TYR A 32 7.00 6.59 5.22
N ILE A 33 7.43 5.43 4.78
CA ILE A 33 7.75 4.29 5.65
C ILE A 33 9.25 4.04 5.61
N GLN A 34 9.88 4.33 6.72
CA GLN A 34 11.29 4.08 6.93
C GLN A 34 11.48 2.79 7.72
N GLY A 35 12.44 1.97 7.31
CA GLY A 35 12.85 0.81 8.08
C GLY A 35 14.06 0.11 7.46
N PRO A 36 14.98 -0.37 8.29
CA PRO A 36 16.10 -1.18 7.84
C PRO A 36 15.64 -2.51 7.21
N PRO A 37 16.53 -3.25 6.54
CA PRO A 37 16.22 -4.59 6.05
C PRO A 37 15.69 -5.50 7.17
N GLY A 38 14.69 -6.33 6.88
CA GLY A 38 14.12 -7.27 7.85
C GLY A 38 13.01 -6.73 8.76
N THR A 39 12.67 -5.44 8.70
CA THR A 39 11.59 -4.84 9.52
C THR A 39 10.17 -5.12 9.04
N GLY A 40 10.00 -5.99 8.05
CA GLY A 40 8.67 -6.35 7.54
C GLY A 40 8.08 -5.37 6.53
N LYS A 41 8.89 -4.49 5.90
CA LYS A 41 8.44 -3.55 4.85
C LYS A 41 7.59 -4.22 3.77
N THR A 42 8.02 -5.37 3.25
CA THR A 42 7.27 -6.12 2.23
C THR A 42 5.89 -6.56 2.74
N ASN A 43 5.78 -6.98 4.00
CA ASN A 43 4.50 -7.34 4.59
C ASN A 43 3.59 -6.11 4.74
N THR A 44 4.14 -4.96 5.11
CA THR A 44 3.41 -3.68 5.17
C THR A 44 2.89 -3.29 3.78
N ILE A 45 3.71 -3.41 2.73
CA ILE A 45 3.30 -3.16 1.34
C ILE A 45 2.15 -4.08 0.94
N ILE A 46 2.26 -5.38 1.17
CA ILE A 46 1.24 -6.38 0.81
C ILE A 46 -0.07 -6.09 1.55
N ASN A 47 -0.02 -5.84 2.86
CA ASN A 47 -1.21 -5.50 3.64
C ASN A 47 -1.82 -4.17 3.19
N THR A 48 -1.02 -3.17 2.78
CA THR A 48 -1.52 -1.93 2.19
C THR A 48 -2.25 -2.20 0.88
N ILE A 49 -1.68 -3.01 -0.01
CA ILE A 49 -2.30 -3.39 -1.30
C ILE A 49 -3.64 -4.08 -1.07
N ILE A 50 -3.72 -5.02 -0.14
CA ILE A 50 -4.97 -5.74 0.16
C ILE A 50 -6.00 -4.82 0.81
N THR A 51 -5.57 -3.96 1.72
CA THR A 51 -6.43 -2.93 2.30
C THR A 51 -6.98 -2.00 1.23
N ALA A 52 -6.14 -1.54 0.30
CA ALA A 52 -6.54 -0.74 -0.85
C ALA A 52 -7.56 -1.49 -1.72
N PHE A 53 -7.29 -2.74 -2.05
CA PHE A 53 -8.20 -3.59 -2.81
C PHE A 53 -9.58 -3.68 -2.18
N PHE A 54 -9.69 -3.94 -0.89
CA PHE A 54 -10.97 -3.99 -0.18
C PHE A 54 -11.66 -2.63 -0.07
N ASN A 55 -10.92 -1.54 -0.18
CA ASN A 55 -11.46 -0.18 -0.23
C ASN A 55 -11.81 0.29 -1.66
N ASN A 56 -11.73 -0.58 -2.66
CA ASN A 56 -11.89 -0.28 -4.09
C ASN A 56 -10.91 0.82 -4.57
N THR A 57 -9.73 0.86 -3.97
CA THR A 57 -8.65 1.80 -4.29
C THR A 57 -7.71 1.16 -5.30
N THR A 58 -7.45 1.86 -6.40
CA THR A 58 -6.52 1.41 -7.42
C THR A 58 -5.08 1.73 -7.02
N VAL A 59 -4.16 0.76 -7.23
CA VAL A 59 -2.76 0.88 -6.80
C VAL A 59 -1.80 0.61 -7.94
N LEU A 60 -0.85 1.52 -8.12
CA LEU A 60 0.37 1.29 -8.86
C LEU A 60 1.51 0.99 -7.87
N PHE A 61 2.01 -0.24 -7.86
CA PHE A 61 3.22 -0.57 -7.10
C PHE A 61 4.43 -0.55 -8.03
N ALA A 62 5.43 0.25 -7.67
CA ALA A 62 6.65 0.42 -8.45
C ALA A 62 7.90 0.28 -7.57
N SER A 63 8.97 -0.25 -8.16
CA SER A 63 10.31 -0.26 -7.58
C SER A 63 11.35 -0.05 -8.68
N TYR A 64 12.53 0.38 -8.28
CA TYR A 64 13.65 0.50 -9.20
C TYR A 64 14.09 -0.87 -9.73
N ASN A 65 14.17 -1.87 -8.84
CA ASN A 65 14.61 -3.23 -9.13
C ASN A 65 13.42 -4.19 -9.35
N ASN A 66 13.67 -5.28 -10.09
CA ASN A 66 12.67 -6.31 -10.32
C ASN A 66 12.42 -7.19 -9.08
N VAL A 67 13.43 -7.41 -8.23
CA VAL A 67 13.34 -8.35 -7.11
C VAL A 67 12.21 -8.00 -6.13
N PRO A 68 12.08 -6.75 -5.61
CA PRO A 68 10.96 -6.38 -4.75
C PRO A 68 9.60 -6.56 -5.42
N ILE A 69 9.54 -6.23 -6.71
CA ILE A 69 8.33 -6.31 -7.52
C ILE A 69 7.87 -7.76 -7.68
N ASP A 70 8.78 -8.63 -8.08
CA ASP A 70 8.50 -10.05 -8.31
C ASP A 70 8.15 -10.74 -6.98
N ASN A 71 8.80 -10.38 -5.86
CA ASN A 71 8.46 -10.88 -4.52
C ASN A 71 7.03 -10.49 -4.08
N VAL A 72 6.63 -9.25 -4.28
CA VAL A 72 5.27 -8.80 -3.94
C VAL A 72 4.25 -9.49 -4.84
N PHE A 73 4.51 -9.58 -6.13
CA PHE A 73 3.64 -10.26 -7.08
C PHE A 73 3.48 -11.75 -6.73
N GLU A 74 4.57 -12.45 -6.44
CA GLU A 74 4.55 -13.86 -6.06
C GLU A 74 3.72 -14.08 -4.80
N LYS A 75 3.95 -13.30 -3.75
CA LYS A 75 3.17 -13.41 -2.50
C LYS A 75 1.68 -13.17 -2.71
N LEU A 76 1.28 -12.21 -3.55
CA LEU A 76 -0.13 -11.92 -3.83
C LEU A 76 -0.79 -13.01 -4.71
N THR A 77 -0.04 -13.64 -5.59
CA THR A 77 -0.57 -14.66 -6.53
C THR A 77 -0.53 -16.10 -5.99
N HIS A 78 0.18 -16.33 -4.89
CA HIS A 78 0.25 -17.64 -4.21
C HIS A 78 -0.64 -17.73 -2.95
N LEU A 79 -1.51 -16.75 -2.74
CA LEU A 79 -2.52 -16.86 -1.67
C LEU A 79 -3.49 -17.99 -1.97
N GLU A 80 -3.83 -18.76 -0.95
CA GLU A 80 -4.68 -19.94 -1.09
C GLU A 80 -5.88 -19.89 -0.14
N TYR A 81 -6.99 -20.48 -0.60
CA TYR A 81 -8.18 -20.74 0.18
C TYR A 81 -8.66 -22.18 -0.11
N HIS A 82 -8.70 -23.03 0.91
CA HIS A 82 -9.06 -24.45 0.79
C HIS A 82 -8.28 -25.20 -0.31
N GLY A 83 -6.96 -24.97 -0.39
CA GLY A 83 -6.08 -25.60 -1.38
C GLY A 83 -6.25 -25.09 -2.82
N GLN A 84 -7.04 -24.03 -3.01
CA GLN A 84 -7.20 -23.37 -4.30
C GLN A 84 -6.50 -22.00 -4.26
N THR A 85 -5.72 -21.69 -5.28
CA THR A 85 -5.10 -20.37 -5.42
C THR A 85 -6.18 -19.29 -5.55
N ILE A 86 -6.04 -18.22 -4.78
CA ILE A 86 -6.94 -17.07 -4.85
C ILE A 86 -6.69 -16.33 -6.17
N PRO A 87 -7.72 -16.07 -6.99
CA PRO A 87 -7.58 -15.35 -8.25
C PRO A 87 -7.40 -13.84 -8.02
N PHE A 88 -6.34 -13.47 -7.27
CA PHE A 88 -6.13 -12.08 -6.88
C PHE A 88 -5.90 -11.18 -8.10
N PRO A 89 -6.66 -10.08 -8.27
CA PRO A 89 -6.66 -9.26 -9.48
C PRO A 89 -5.48 -8.28 -9.52
N VAL A 90 -4.28 -8.81 -9.72
CA VAL A 90 -3.03 -8.07 -9.85
C VAL A 90 -2.35 -8.38 -11.18
N LEU A 91 -1.77 -7.37 -11.83
CA LEU A 91 -0.99 -7.56 -13.05
C LEU A 91 0.45 -7.10 -12.87
N ARG A 92 1.39 -7.94 -13.31
CA ARG A 92 2.81 -7.63 -13.41
C ARG A 92 3.15 -7.21 -14.85
N LEU A 93 3.33 -5.91 -15.05
CA LEU A 93 3.69 -5.34 -16.36
C LEU A 93 5.17 -4.93 -16.39
N GLY A 94 5.72 -4.73 -17.58
CA GLY A 94 7.12 -4.36 -17.75
C GLY A 94 7.62 -4.49 -19.17
N ASN A 95 8.69 -5.28 -19.38
CA ASN A 95 9.18 -5.63 -20.71
C ASN A 95 8.19 -6.57 -21.44
N ILE A 96 8.49 -6.89 -22.70
CA ILE A 96 7.60 -7.70 -23.54
C ILE A 96 7.33 -9.09 -22.95
N ASP A 97 8.32 -9.70 -22.28
CA ASP A 97 8.16 -11.02 -21.69
C ASP A 97 7.27 -10.99 -20.45
N LYS A 98 7.35 -9.92 -19.63
CA LYS A 98 6.43 -9.72 -18.51
C LYS A 98 4.98 -9.49 -19.00
N VAL A 99 4.81 -8.83 -20.15
CA VAL A 99 3.48 -8.65 -20.76
C VAL A 99 2.91 -9.96 -21.30
N LYS A 100 3.74 -10.79 -21.96
CA LYS A 100 3.33 -12.14 -22.37
C LYS A 100 2.88 -12.99 -21.18
N ALA A 101 3.66 -12.95 -20.09
CA ALA A 101 3.30 -13.63 -18.85
C ALA A 101 2.00 -13.09 -18.22
N ALA A 102 1.78 -11.77 -18.27
CA ALA A 102 0.55 -11.14 -17.80
C ALA A 102 -0.68 -11.61 -18.60
N ILE A 103 -0.60 -11.68 -19.92
CA ILE A 103 -1.68 -12.20 -20.79
C ILE A 103 -2.01 -13.65 -20.44
N SER A 104 -0.98 -14.50 -20.32
CA SER A 104 -1.16 -15.89 -19.89
C SER A 104 -1.80 -16.00 -18.50
N TYR A 105 -1.40 -15.13 -17.59
CA TYR A 105 -1.98 -15.05 -16.25
C TYR A 105 -3.45 -14.64 -16.28
N ILE A 106 -3.83 -13.61 -17.05
CA ILE A 106 -5.23 -13.19 -17.23
C ILE A 106 -6.08 -14.35 -17.72
N ASN A 107 -5.63 -15.06 -18.76
CA ASN A 107 -6.38 -16.18 -19.33
C ASN A 107 -6.51 -17.35 -18.35
N ARG A 108 -5.47 -17.62 -17.53
CA ARG A 108 -5.55 -18.59 -16.45
C ARG A 108 -6.62 -18.20 -15.43
N LEU A 109 -6.64 -16.93 -14.99
CA LEU A 109 -7.63 -16.43 -14.04
C LEU A 109 -9.06 -16.50 -14.60
N ARG A 110 -9.26 -16.12 -15.87
CA ARG A 110 -10.58 -16.26 -16.54
C ARG A 110 -11.10 -17.69 -16.48
N ASN A 111 -10.26 -18.66 -16.84
CA ASN A 111 -10.62 -20.07 -16.79
C ASN A 111 -10.92 -20.53 -15.34
N GLN A 112 -10.11 -20.12 -14.38
CA GLN A 112 -10.29 -20.47 -12.98
C GLN A 112 -11.63 -20.01 -12.42
N VAL A 113 -12.08 -18.80 -12.75
CA VAL A 113 -13.31 -18.23 -12.17
C VAL A 113 -14.59 -18.62 -12.91
N GLN A 114 -14.52 -19.30 -14.06
CA GLN A 114 -15.72 -19.67 -14.85
C GLN A 114 -16.77 -20.43 -14.02
N THR A 115 -16.33 -21.40 -13.24
CA THR A 115 -17.22 -22.26 -12.43
C THR A 115 -17.54 -21.68 -11.05
N VAL A 116 -16.88 -20.59 -10.63
CA VAL A 116 -17.10 -20.00 -9.31
C VAL A 116 -18.46 -19.31 -9.25
N LYS A 117 -19.33 -19.74 -8.35
CA LYS A 117 -20.61 -19.08 -8.07
C LYS A 117 -20.39 -17.98 -7.03
N ILE A 118 -20.83 -16.76 -7.34
CA ILE A 118 -20.67 -15.59 -6.48
C ILE A 118 -22.03 -15.13 -5.98
N TYR A 119 -22.15 -15.02 -4.65
CA TYR A 119 -23.34 -14.51 -3.98
C TYR A 119 -23.08 -13.08 -3.53
N THR A 120 -23.41 -12.10 -4.36
CA THR A 120 -23.11 -10.67 -4.16
C THR A 120 -23.68 -10.14 -2.84
N SER A 121 -24.93 -10.51 -2.50
CA SER A 121 -25.57 -10.07 -1.24
C SER A 121 -24.81 -10.48 0.01
N THR A 122 -24.20 -11.68 0.01
CA THR A 122 -23.39 -12.16 1.13
C THR A 122 -22.09 -11.37 1.25
N LEU A 123 -21.46 -11.04 0.11
CA LEU A 123 -20.23 -10.23 0.10
C LEU A 123 -20.49 -8.80 0.57
N ASP A 124 -21.59 -8.21 0.13
CA ASP A 124 -21.94 -6.83 0.50
C ASP A 124 -22.27 -6.72 2.02
N LYS A 125 -23.04 -7.69 2.56
CA LYS A 125 -23.30 -7.74 4.01
C LYS A 125 -22.01 -7.86 4.83
N ARG A 126 -21.09 -8.71 4.44
CA ARG A 126 -19.80 -8.86 5.11
C ARG A 126 -18.96 -7.58 5.04
N LYS A 127 -19.07 -6.82 3.96
CA LYS A 127 -18.43 -5.52 3.81
C LYS A 127 -18.93 -4.54 4.88
N ASP A 128 -20.24 -4.47 5.08
CA ASP A 128 -20.86 -3.55 6.03
C ASP A 128 -20.49 -3.89 7.49
N ASP A 129 -20.50 -5.17 7.88
CA ASP A 129 -20.13 -5.63 9.21
C ASP A 129 -18.68 -5.26 9.58
N ARG A 130 -17.80 -5.15 8.59
CA ARG A 130 -16.38 -4.80 8.78
C ARG A 130 -16.12 -3.31 8.88
N VAL A 131 -17.01 -2.46 8.37
CA VAL A 131 -16.85 -1.01 8.41
C VAL A 131 -16.76 -0.49 9.85
N ASP A 132 -17.60 -0.99 10.75
CA ASP A 132 -17.62 -0.52 12.14
C ASP A 132 -16.35 -0.94 12.91
N ARG A 133 -15.85 -2.15 12.67
CA ARG A 133 -14.58 -2.59 13.27
C ARG A 133 -13.41 -1.76 12.78
N ALA A 134 -13.38 -1.46 11.49
CA ALA A 134 -12.35 -0.65 10.88
C ALA A 134 -12.36 0.80 11.39
N LYS A 135 -13.53 1.39 11.65
CA LYS A 135 -13.65 2.71 12.29
C LYS A 135 -13.06 2.71 13.70
N ARG A 136 -13.36 1.68 14.50
CA ARG A 136 -12.80 1.54 15.86
C ARG A 136 -11.27 1.40 15.83
N LEU A 137 -10.73 0.60 14.90
CA LEU A 137 -9.29 0.46 14.73
C LEU A 137 -8.65 1.80 14.34
N SER A 138 -9.21 2.51 13.36
CA SER A 138 -8.71 3.84 12.95
C SER A 138 -8.71 4.84 14.12
N ALA A 139 -9.74 4.85 14.96
CA ALA A 139 -9.78 5.69 16.15
C ALA A 139 -8.66 5.33 17.14
N ARG A 140 -8.43 4.02 17.36
CA ARG A 140 -7.37 3.55 18.26
C ARG A 140 -5.96 3.85 17.72
N LEU A 141 -5.76 3.72 16.41
CA LEU A 141 -4.50 4.09 15.77
C LEU A 141 -4.23 5.60 15.83
N LYS A 142 -5.28 6.43 15.78
CA LYS A 142 -5.15 7.88 15.97
C LYS A 142 -4.69 8.23 17.39
N GLU A 143 -5.22 7.55 18.40
CA GLU A 143 -4.78 7.70 19.79
C GLU A 143 -3.30 7.26 19.94
N TYR A 144 -2.91 6.18 19.27
CA TYR A 144 -1.53 5.72 19.25
C TYR A 144 -0.58 6.73 18.57
N GLU A 145 -0.97 7.28 17.43
CA GLU A 145 -0.22 8.36 16.75
C GLU A 145 -0.04 9.58 17.67
N GLU A 146 -1.10 9.98 18.39
CA GLU A 146 -1.03 11.08 19.37
C GLU A 146 -0.02 10.78 20.50
N ILE A 147 0.01 9.54 21.01
CA ILE A 147 1.00 9.13 22.04
C ILE A 147 2.42 9.22 21.51
N LEU A 148 2.67 8.76 20.27
CA LEU A 148 4.01 8.83 19.67
C LEU A 148 4.48 10.28 19.53
N ASP A 149 3.62 11.17 19.02
CA ASP A 149 3.91 12.60 18.89
C ASP A 149 4.19 13.27 20.26
N LEU A 150 3.38 12.95 21.27
CA LEU A 150 3.59 13.46 22.63
C LEU A 150 4.89 12.97 23.26
N LYS A 151 5.26 11.71 23.05
CA LYS A 151 6.54 11.15 23.53
C LYS A 151 7.73 11.80 22.84
N GLU A 152 7.68 12.00 21.53
CA GLU A 152 8.73 12.69 20.76
C GLU A 152 8.91 14.14 21.23
N ARG A 153 7.79 14.87 21.43
CA ARG A 153 7.82 16.25 21.99
C ARG A 153 8.42 16.29 23.39
N LYS A 154 8.05 15.32 24.23
CA LYS A 154 8.60 15.20 25.58
C LYS A 154 10.11 14.96 25.57
N GLU A 155 10.58 14.04 24.70
CA GLU A 155 12.01 13.74 24.54
C GLU A 155 12.78 14.98 24.05
N THR A 156 12.26 15.66 23.03
CA THR A 156 12.83 16.90 22.51
C THR A 156 12.92 17.99 23.59
N LEU A 157 11.86 18.16 24.38
CA LEU A 157 11.85 19.14 25.48
C LEU A 157 12.85 18.75 26.58
N SER A 158 12.97 17.47 26.91
CA SER A 158 13.93 16.95 27.87
C SER A 158 15.36 17.26 27.46
N HIS A 159 15.72 16.97 26.20
CA HIS A 159 17.04 17.28 25.65
C HIS A 159 17.33 18.79 25.64
N LEU A 160 16.34 19.63 25.34
CA LEU A 160 16.50 21.08 25.40
C LEU A 160 16.77 21.55 26.85
N MET A 161 16.06 20.98 27.82
CA MET A 161 16.27 21.31 29.24
C MET A 161 17.65 20.89 29.72
N GLU A 162 18.10 19.68 29.35
CA GLU A 162 19.45 19.19 29.66
C GLU A 162 20.54 20.08 29.02
N TYR A 163 20.38 20.44 27.75
CA TYR A 163 21.32 21.33 27.06
C TYR A 163 21.38 22.71 27.72
N GLN A 164 20.22 23.28 28.11
CA GLN A 164 20.15 24.54 28.82
C GLN A 164 20.83 24.49 30.19
N GLU A 165 20.75 23.40 30.91
CA GLU A 165 21.41 23.20 32.19
C GLU A 165 22.95 23.20 32.06
N HIS A 166 23.46 22.60 30.96
CA HIS A 166 24.88 22.63 30.64
C HIS A 166 25.38 24.01 30.26
N ILE A 167 24.56 24.90 29.70
CA ILE A 167 24.91 26.26 29.29
C ILE A 167 24.56 27.31 30.38
N LYS A 168 23.98 26.92 31.48
CA LYS A 168 23.45 27.79 32.53
C LYS A 168 24.47 28.82 33.04
N ASN A 169 25.77 28.48 33.00
CA ASN A 169 26.89 29.37 33.37
C ASN A 169 27.27 30.37 32.26
N ALA A 170 26.75 30.23 31.05
CA ALA A 170 27.11 31.06 29.89
C ALA A 170 25.95 31.97 29.40
N MET A 171 24.72 31.67 29.76
CA MET A 171 23.54 32.43 29.38
C MET A 171 22.63 32.68 30.61
N ASN A 172 22.31 33.94 30.89
CA ASN A 172 21.27 34.31 31.87
C ASN A 172 19.88 33.95 31.37
N LEU A 173 19.54 32.66 31.46
CA LEU A 173 18.17 32.22 31.19
C LEU A 173 17.23 32.77 32.27
N LEU A 174 16.13 33.42 31.82
CA LEU A 174 15.17 33.97 32.76
C LEU A 174 14.46 32.82 33.51
N PRO A 175 14.31 32.90 34.85
CA PRO A 175 13.61 31.88 35.64
C PRO A 175 12.24 31.50 35.06
N PHE A 176 11.53 32.44 34.49
CA PHE A 176 10.21 32.24 33.84
C PHE A 176 10.25 31.22 32.67
N GLN A 177 11.36 31.17 31.90
CA GLN A 177 11.48 30.23 30.80
C GLN A 177 11.62 28.79 31.31
N MET A 178 12.31 28.60 32.43
CA MET A 178 12.44 27.30 33.08
C MET A 178 11.11 26.80 33.65
N ASP A 179 10.37 27.70 34.29
CA ASP A 179 9.02 27.40 34.85
C ASP A 179 8.04 27.02 33.73
N LEU A 180 8.10 27.72 32.60
CA LEU A 180 7.25 27.43 31.44
C LEU A 180 7.54 26.04 30.84
N GLN A 181 8.81 25.67 30.73
CA GLN A 181 9.23 24.34 30.23
C GLN A 181 8.80 23.23 31.19
N GLY A 182 8.96 23.44 32.51
CA GLY A 182 8.47 22.51 33.52
C GLY A 182 6.96 22.30 33.43
N TYR A 183 6.19 23.39 33.25
CA TYR A 183 4.74 23.32 33.06
C TYR A 183 4.36 22.58 31.75
N GLN A 184 5.06 22.82 30.65
CA GLN A 184 4.83 22.10 29.38
C GLN A 184 5.12 20.60 29.54
N MET A 185 6.21 20.22 30.21
CA MET A 185 6.55 18.82 30.50
C MET A 185 5.43 18.13 31.28
N GLN A 186 4.94 18.78 32.34
CA GLN A 186 3.86 18.26 33.19
C GLN A 186 2.56 18.06 32.37
N ARG A 187 2.23 18.98 31.47
CA ARG A 187 1.05 18.85 30.59
C ARG A 187 1.18 17.67 29.61
N LEU A 188 2.38 17.46 29.04
CA LEU A 188 2.65 16.32 28.16
C LEU A 188 2.46 15.00 28.94
N ASP A 189 3.03 14.89 30.13
CA ASP A 189 2.88 13.71 30.99
C ASP A 189 1.43 13.43 31.37
N GLN A 190 0.68 14.46 31.76
CA GLN A 190 -0.74 14.32 32.05
C GLN A 190 -1.53 13.81 30.85
N ARG A 191 -1.26 14.33 29.65
CA ARG A 191 -1.96 13.90 28.44
C ARG A 191 -1.60 12.46 28.06
N ILE A 192 -0.34 12.08 28.10
CA ILE A 192 0.12 10.70 27.87
C ILE A 192 -0.56 9.74 28.85
N HIS A 193 -0.62 10.12 30.13
CA HIS A 193 -1.28 9.31 31.16
C HIS A 193 -2.79 9.18 30.96
N GLN A 194 -3.47 10.24 30.48
CA GLN A 194 -4.90 10.21 30.16
C GLN A 194 -5.24 9.25 29.03
N ILE A 195 -4.41 9.19 27.97
CA ILE A 195 -4.63 8.29 26.85
C ILE A 195 -4.34 6.84 27.28
N GLY A 196 -3.34 6.64 28.15
CA GLY A 196 -2.90 5.33 28.62
C GLY A 196 -2.01 4.60 27.63
N GLU A 197 -1.58 3.40 27.97
CA GLU A 197 -0.81 2.55 27.09
C GLU A 197 -1.70 1.86 26.06
N ILE A 198 -1.24 1.83 24.82
CA ILE A 198 -1.88 1.10 23.73
C ILE A 198 -0.91 -0.01 23.32
N SER A 199 -1.34 -1.25 23.48
CA SER A 199 -0.54 -2.43 23.13
C SER A 199 -0.90 -2.99 21.75
N ASP A 200 0.03 -3.75 21.16
CA ASP A 200 -0.26 -4.52 19.94
C ASP A 200 -1.49 -5.40 20.10
N SER A 201 -1.70 -5.98 21.30
CA SER A 201 -2.85 -6.84 21.57
C SER A 201 -4.18 -6.08 21.49
N ASP A 202 -4.25 -4.82 21.89
CA ASP A 202 -5.48 -4.00 21.83
C ASP A 202 -5.89 -3.75 20.37
N ALA A 203 -4.93 -3.39 19.52
CA ALA A 203 -5.18 -3.18 18.11
C ALA A 203 -5.50 -4.49 17.38
N LEU A 204 -4.78 -5.57 17.70
CA LEU A 204 -4.99 -6.87 17.11
C LEU A 204 -6.35 -7.49 17.47
N GLN A 205 -6.93 -7.12 18.63
CA GLN A 205 -8.28 -7.55 19.01
C GLN A 205 -9.37 -6.93 18.12
N LEU A 206 -9.11 -5.76 17.54
CA LEU A 206 -10.05 -5.06 16.65
C LEU A 206 -9.96 -5.56 15.20
N LEU A 207 -8.87 -6.25 14.84
CA LEU A 207 -8.75 -6.92 13.54
C LEU A 207 -9.59 -8.20 13.52
N ASP A 208 -10.05 -8.58 12.33
CA ASP A 208 -10.74 -9.84 12.16
C ASP A 208 -9.78 -11.00 12.44
N ARG A 209 -10.14 -11.87 13.41
CA ARG A 209 -9.31 -13.02 13.81
C ARG A 209 -9.64 -14.27 13.00
N ASN A 210 -10.75 -14.26 12.28
CA ASN A 210 -11.17 -15.41 11.50
C ASN A 210 -10.46 -15.40 10.15
N GLU A 211 -9.29 -16.03 10.10
CA GLU A 211 -8.51 -16.19 8.87
C GLU A 211 -9.31 -16.84 7.74
N GLU A 212 -10.12 -17.84 8.06
CA GLU A 212 -10.93 -18.52 7.07
C GLU A 212 -11.93 -17.58 6.42
N GLU A 213 -12.64 -16.77 7.19
CA GLU A 213 -13.57 -15.77 6.67
C GLU A 213 -12.85 -14.71 5.83
N PHE A 214 -11.63 -14.33 6.23
CA PHE A 214 -10.80 -13.40 5.48
C PHE A 214 -10.44 -13.96 4.11
N TYR A 215 -9.85 -15.15 4.04
CA TYR A 215 -9.45 -15.78 2.77
C TYR A 215 -10.65 -16.13 1.90
N GLN A 216 -11.76 -16.53 2.49
CA GLN A 216 -13.02 -16.75 1.77
C GLN A 216 -13.50 -15.46 1.13
N TYR A 217 -13.52 -14.36 1.88
CA TYR A 217 -13.95 -13.06 1.37
C TYR A 217 -13.01 -12.55 0.27
N LEU A 218 -11.70 -12.73 0.44
CA LEU A 218 -10.69 -12.38 -0.55
C LEU A 218 -10.87 -13.20 -1.83
N PHE A 219 -11.11 -14.50 -1.73
CA PHE A 219 -11.33 -15.39 -2.87
C PHE A 219 -12.55 -14.95 -3.71
N TYR A 220 -13.71 -14.83 -3.08
CA TYR A 220 -14.93 -14.48 -3.81
C TYR A 220 -14.94 -13.04 -4.33
N THR A 221 -14.37 -12.10 -3.59
CA THR A 221 -14.21 -10.71 -4.06
C THR A 221 -13.28 -10.67 -5.26
N SER A 222 -12.15 -11.35 -5.20
CA SER A 222 -11.20 -11.45 -6.32
C SER A 222 -11.85 -12.09 -7.56
N ALA A 223 -12.56 -13.20 -7.39
CA ALA A 223 -13.27 -13.87 -8.48
C ALA A 223 -14.33 -12.95 -9.12
N ARG A 224 -15.03 -12.12 -8.32
CA ARG A 224 -15.99 -11.14 -8.82
C ARG A 224 -15.32 -10.11 -9.73
N TYR A 225 -14.14 -9.59 -9.34
CA TYR A 225 -13.39 -8.66 -10.18
C TYR A 225 -13.00 -9.29 -11.53
N ILE A 226 -12.46 -10.51 -11.53
CA ILE A 226 -12.05 -11.19 -12.76
C ILE A 226 -13.27 -11.48 -13.68
N LYS A 227 -14.42 -11.89 -13.11
CA LYS A 227 -15.63 -12.13 -13.89
C LYS A 227 -16.14 -10.88 -14.62
N THR A 228 -15.84 -9.69 -14.12
CA THR A 228 -16.20 -8.43 -14.78
C THR A 228 -15.61 -8.34 -16.18
N LEU A 229 -14.49 -9.03 -16.48
CA LEU A 229 -13.86 -9.04 -17.79
C LEU A 229 -14.78 -9.61 -18.90
N GLU A 230 -15.77 -10.40 -18.55
CA GLU A 230 -16.74 -10.98 -19.51
C GLU A 230 -17.84 -9.97 -19.93
N GLU A 231 -17.92 -8.80 -19.30
CA GLU A 231 -18.87 -7.77 -19.68
C GLU A 231 -18.59 -7.20 -21.10
N PRO A 232 -19.62 -6.78 -21.86
CA PRO A 232 -19.44 -6.29 -23.23
C PRO A 232 -18.44 -5.16 -23.41
N LYS A 233 -18.31 -4.29 -22.41
CA LYS A 233 -17.37 -3.13 -22.46
C LYS A 233 -15.89 -3.52 -22.55
N TYR A 234 -15.53 -4.79 -22.29
CA TYR A 234 -14.16 -5.32 -22.38
C TYR A 234 -13.92 -6.13 -23.67
N GLN A 235 -14.80 -6.02 -24.67
CA GLN A 235 -14.68 -6.79 -25.90
C GLN A 235 -13.34 -6.56 -26.59
N GLU A 236 -12.89 -5.31 -26.74
CA GLU A 236 -11.58 -4.96 -27.35
C GLU A 236 -10.43 -5.67 -26.63
N LEU A 237 -10.44 -5.68 -25.29
CA LEU A 237 -9.42 -6.36 -24.51
C LEU A 237 -9.47 -7.88 -24.71
N ARG A 238 -10.67 -8.48 -24.68
CA ARG A 238 -10.83 -9.93 -24.93
C ARG A 238 -10.34 -10.32 -26.33
N GLU A 239 -10.62 -9.51 -27.35
CA GLU A 239 -10.12 -9.76 -28.71
C GLU A 239 -8.60 -9.82 -28.76
N ILE A 240 -7.90 -8.95 -28.01
CA ILE A 240 -6.46 -8.99 -27.86
C ILE A 240 -6.03 -10.27 -27.13
N LEU A 241 -6.68 -10.62 -26.02
CA LEU A 241 -6.35 -11.79 -25.19
C LEU A 241 -6.58 -13.12 -25.91
N ASP A 242 -7.57 -13.17 -26.80
CA ASP A 242 -8.04 -14.39 -27.49
C ASP A 242 -7.61 -14.43 -28.97
N SER A 243 -6.76 -13.49 -29.42
CA SER A 243 -6.41 -13.29 -30.85
C SER A 243 -5.80 -14.51 -31.53
N GLY A 244 -5.21 -15.45 -30.77
CA GLY A 244 -4.50 -16.60 -31.34
C GLY A 244 -3.21 -16.26 -32.12
N GLU A 245 -2.81 -14.99 -32.10
CA GLU A 245 -1.58 -14.52 -32.75
C GLU A 245 -0.31 -14.97 -32.03
N ASN A 246 0.82 -14.74 -32.66
CA ASN A 246 2.12 -14.90 -32.00
C ASN A 246 2.15 -14.12 -30.70
N PRO A 247 2.64 -14.72 -29.58
CA PRO A 247 2.67 -14.07 -28.26
C PRO A 247 3.34 -12.70 -28.23
N GLU A 248 4.30 -12.45 -29.10
CA GLU A 248 4.96 -11.15 -29.20
C GLU A 248 4.04 -10.09 -29.82
N THR A 249 3.32 -10.44 -30.90
CA THR A 249 2.34 -9.56 -31.55
C THR A 249 1.21 -9.23 -30.60
N GLN A 250 0.69 -10.23 -29.90
CA GLN A 250 -0.33 -10.09 -28.88
C GLN A 250 0.12 -9.16 -27.74
N ALA A 251 1.35 -9.33 -27.25
CA ALA A 251 1.90 -8.47 -26.21
C ALA A 251 2.11 -7.02 -26.68
N ARG A 252 2.47 -6.81 -27.95
CA ARG A 252 2.56 -5.45 -28.55
C ARG A 252 1.18 -4.82 -28.66
N ALA A 253 0.15 -5.56 -29.06
CA ALA A 253 -1.23 -5.08 -29.10
C ALA A 253 -1.73 -4.70 -27.70
N PHE A 254 -1.45 -5.52 -26.68
CA PHE A 254 -1.77 -5.23 -25.29
C PHE A 254 -1.05 -3.95 -24.78
N ASN A 255 0.24 -3.79 -25.08
CA ASN A 255 0.97 -2.57 -24.73
C ASN A 255 0.37 -1.32 -25.41
N LYS A 256 -0.03 -1.42 -26.68
CA LYS A 256 -0.72 -0.33 -27.38
C LYS A 256 -2.07 0.01 -26.74
N TYR A 257 -2.81 -1.01 -26.33
CA TYR A 257 -4.06 -0.84 -25.58
C TYR A 257 -3.82 -0.08 -24.27
N MET A 258 -2.76 -0.43 -23.53
CA MET A 258 -2.39 0.16 -22.24
C MET A 258 -1.85 1.59 -22.32
N GLN A 259 -1.45 2.09 -23.49
CA GLN A 259 -1.00 3.48 -23.65
C GLN A 259 -2.13 4.50 -23.51
N LYS A 260 -3.38 4.08 -23.72
CA LYS A 260 -4.55 4.96 -23.59
C LYS A 260 -5.03 4.98 -22.14
N SER A 261 -5.06 6.15 -21.52
CA SER A 261 -5.54 6.33 -20.14
C SER A 261 -6.95 5.78 -19.92
N GLU A 262 -7.84 5.93 -20.88
CA GLU A 262 -9.21 5.40 -20.81
C GLU A 262 -9.20 3.86 -20.69
N ASN A 263 -8.34 3.19 -21.44
CA ASN A 263 -8.19 1.74 -21.38
C ASN A 263 -7.58 1.27 -20.06
N VAL A 264 -6.63 2.03 -19.52
CA VAL A 264 -6.09 1.77 -18.18
C VAL A 264 -7.21 1.87 -17.14
N LYS A 265 -8.01 2.92 -17.17
CA LYS A 265 -9.17 3.10 -16.25
C LYS A 265 -10.21 1.97 -16.38
N LYS A 266 -10.42 1.47 -17.60
CA LYS A 266 -11.27 0.28 -17.82
C LYS A 266 -10.63 -0.97 -17.20
N LEU A 267 -9.35 -1.22 -17.48
CA LEU A 267 -8.64 -2.39 -16.96
C LEU A 267 -8.60 -2.41 -15.42
N GLN A 268 -8.44 -1.27 -14.77
CA GLN A 268 -8.44 -1.15 -13.30
C GLN A 268 -9.74 -1.60 -12.64
N ARG A 269 -10.85 -1.68 -13.38
CA ARG A 269 -12.12 -2.24 -12.89
C ARG A 269 -12.07 -3.76 -12.74
N VAL A 270 -11.13 -4.41 -13.42
CA VAL A 270 -10.87 -5.85 -13.36
C VAL A 270 -9.60 -6.13 -12.58
N PHE A 271 -8.54 -5.37 -12.84
CA PHE A 271 -7.22 -5.47 -12.21
C PHE A 271 -6.86 -4.14 -11.55
N PRO A 272 -7.37 -3.87 -10.35
CA PRO A 272 -7.10 -2.60 -9.66
C PRO A 272 -5.67 -2.43 -9.22
N ILE A 273 -4.88 -3.51 -9.17
CA ILE A 273 -3.50 -3.51 -8.74
C ILE A 273 -2.59 -3.79 -9.93
N ILE A 274 -1.73 -2.82 -10.26
CA ILE A 274 -0.71 -2.97 -11.30
C ILE A 274 0.66 -2.84 -10.66
N ILE A 275 1.55 -3.76 -11.01
CA ILE A 275 2.91 -3.87 -10.49
C ILE A 275 3.89 -3.73 -11.64
N THR A 276 4.89 -2.84 -11.53
CA THR A 276 5.87 -2.60 -12.59
C THR A 276 7.17 -2.00 -12.07
N THR A 277 8.20 -1.91 -12.89
CA THR A 277 9.39 -1.11 -12.56
C THR A 277 9.10 0.38 -12.74
N CYS A 278 9.82 1.25 -12.01
CA CYS A 278 9.67 2.70 -12.15
C CYS A 278 9.81 3.15 -13.60
N ILE A 279 10.81 2.63 -14.32
CA ILE A 279 11.02 2.95 -15.73
C ILE A 279 9.84 2.49 -16.59
N SER A 280 9.35 1.27 -16.39
CA SER A 280 8.28 0.70 -17.24
C SER A 280 6.91 1.34 -17.01
N ALA A 281 6.73 2.08 -15.92
CA ALA A 281 5.49 2.76 -15.62
C ALA A 281 5.08 3.78 -16.73
N HIS A 282 6.04 4.28 -17.53
CA HIS A 282 5.73 5.17 -18.67
C HIS A 282 4.83 4.52 -19.75
N LYS A 283 4.75 3.19 -19.78
CA LYS A 283 3.91 2.45 -20.73
C LYS A 283 2.44 2.35 -20.30
N ILE A 284 2.10 2.84 -19.10
CA ILE A 284 0.77 2.76 -18.49
C ILE A 284 0.10 4.13 -18.60
N GLY A 285 -0.71 4.30 -19.63
CA GLY A 285 -1.45 5.54 -19.89
C GLY A 285 -0.58 6.78 -20.08
N GLU A 286 -1.23 7.92 -20.16
CA GLU A 286 -0.59 9.22 -20.20
C GLU A 286 0.00 9.59 -18.82
N PRO A 287 0.93 10.59 -18.76
CA PRO A 287 1.53 11.06 -17.51
C PRO A 287 0.57 11.92 -16.68
N GLU A 288 -0.49 11.31 -16.18
CA GLU A 288 -1.55 11.93 -15.37
C GLU A 288 -1.92 11.01 -14.19
N PRO A 289 -2.58 11.51 -13.15
CA PRO A 289 -3.09 10.68 -12.06
C PRO A 289 -4.12 9.66 -12.58
N LEU A 290 -3.71 8.40 -12.68
CA LEU A 290 -4.53 7.28 -13.16
C LEU A 290 -4.92 6.33 -12.03
N PHE A 291 -4.14 6.32 -10.95
CA PHE A 291 -4.32 5.46 -9.79
C PHE A 291 -4.66 6.31 -8.57
N ASP A 292 -5.48 5.78 -7.68
CA ASP A 292 -5.75 6.43 -6.40
C ASP A 292 -4.50 6.49 -5.51
N MET A 293 -3.59 5.52 -5.67
CA MET A 293 -2.35 5.43 -4.90
C MET A 293 -1.20 4.87 -5.73
N THR A 294 -0.03 5.49 -5.61
CA THR A 294 1.26 4.91 -6.00
C THR A 294 2.02 4.48 -4.74
N ILE A 295 2.48 3.23 -4.71
CA ILE A 295 3.42 2.72 -3.70
C ILE A 295 4.77 2.54 -4.39
N MET A 296 5.80 3.17 -3.85
CA MET A 296 7.15 3.08 -4.38
C MET A 296 8.09 2.48 -3.34
N ASP A 297 8.63 1.29 -3.63
CA ASP A 297 9.63 0.63 -2.79
C ASP A 297 11.05 0.98 -3.25
N GLU A 298 12.01 0.89 -2.33
CA GLU A 298 13.41 1.28 -2.54
C GLU A 298 13.55 2.73 -3.08
N ALA A 299 12.69 3.63 -2.62
CA ALA A 299 12.61 5.00 -3.12
C ALA A 299 13.94 5.75 -2.99
N SER A 300 14.74 5.45 -1.96
CA SER A 300 16.07 6.05 -1.73
C SER A 300 17.12 5.65 -2.78
N GLN A 301 16.93 4.53 -3.47
CA GLN A 301 17.86 4.02 -4.50
C GLN A 301 17.54 4.54 -5.90
N CYS A 302 16.37 5.14 -6.09
CA CYS A 302 15.90 5.57 -7.39
C CYS A 302 16.35 7.00 -7.70
N ASN A 303 16.83 7.21 -8.94
CA ASN A 303 17.09 8.57 -9.44
C ASN A 303 15.77 9.36 -9.48
N VAL A 304 15.82 10.65 -9.10
CA VAL A 304 14.64 11.53 -9.03
C VAL A 304 13.85 11.54 -10.34
N ALA A 305 14.52 11.62 -11.50
CA ALA A 305 13.84 11.65 -12.80
C ALA A 305 13.07 10.35 -13.08
N ILE A 306 13.62 9.20 -12.70
CA ILE A 306 12.97 7.89 -12.87
C ILE A 306 11.83 7.72 -11.87
N SER A 307 11.99 8.20 -10.63
CA SER A 307 10.95 8.11 -9.60
C SER A 307 9.72 8.95 -9.92
N LEU A 308 9.88 10.07 -10.62
CA LEU A 308 8.75 10.90 -11.06
C LEU A 308 7.79 10.14 -11.98
N VAL A 309 8.27 9.15 -12.76
CA VAL A 309 7.43 8.40 -13.71
C VAL A 309 6.25 7.69 -13.05
N PRO A 310 6.42 6.88 -11.99
CA PRO A 310 5.31 6.30 -11.26
C PRO A 310 4.59 7.31 -10.35
N ILE A 311 5.31 8.30 -9.78
CA ILE A 311 4.74 9.25 -8.82
C ILE A 311 3.62 10.08 -9.46
N ILE A 312 3.82 10.60 -10.67
CA ILE A 312 2.80 11.44 -11.35
C ILE A 312 1.53 10.66 -11.72
N ARG A 313 1.52 9.34 -11.63
CA ARG A 313 0.39 8.46 -11.95
C ARG A 313 -0.53 8.16 -10.78
N GLY A 314 -0.19 8.58 -9.57
CA GLY A 314 -1.01 8.39 -8.38
C GLY A 314 -1.50 9.70 -7.78
N GLU A 315 -2.72 9.69 -7.25
CA GLU A 315 -3.26 10.81 -6.47
C GLU A 315 -2.63 10.86 -5.06
N LYS A 316 -2.29 9.69 -4.51
CA LYS A 316 -1.58 9.53 -3.23
C LYS A 316 -0.27 8.81 -3.46
N LEU A 317 0.69 9.07 -2.58
CA LEU A 317 2.02 8.48 -2.64
C LEU A 317 2.41 7.86 -1.31
N MET A 318 2.78 6.59 -1.35
CA MET A 318 3.44 5.88 -0.27
C MET A 318 4.86 5.55 -0.68
N LEU A 319 5.83 6.17 -0.03
CA LEU A 319 7.25 5.89 -0.21
C LEU A 319 7.71 4.89 0.86
N VAL A 320 8.41 3.86 0.41
CA VAL A 320 9.02 2.87 1.29
C VAL A 320 10.52 2.85 1.01
N GLY A 321 11.33 2.97 2.03
CA GLY A 321 12.77 3.01 1.82
C GLY A 321 13.56 3.00 3.13
N ASP A 322 14.87 3.00 2.97
CA ASP A 322 15.84 3.15 4.04
C ASP A 322 16.84 4.22 3.63
N PRO A 323 16.84 5.40 4.27
CA PRO A 323 17.75 6.48 3.92
C PRO A 323 19.22 6.17 4.24
N GLN A 324 19.48 5.11 5.01
CA GLN A 324 20.85 4.65 5.31
C GLN A 324 21.40 3.69 4.24
N GLN A 325 20.54 3.22 3.30
CA GLN A 325 21.01 2.47 2.14
C GLN A 325 21.64 3.39 1.11
N LEU A 326 22.61 2.83 0.35
CA LEU A 326 23.39 3.57 -0.65
C LEU A 326 22.49 4.40 -1.59
N ASN A 327 22.79 5.69 -1.65
CA ASN A 327 22.19 6.59 -2.64
C ASN A 327 22.56 6.16 -4.07
N PRO A 328 21.73 6.47 -5.07
CA PRO A 328 22.07 6.22 -6.47
C PRO A 328 23.42 6.88 -6.78
N VAL A 329 24.39 6.08 -7.19
CA VAL A 329 25.69 6.61 -7.63
C VAL A 329 25.50 7.14 -9.05
N SER A 330 25.43 8.47 -9.18
CA SER A 330 25.57 9.10 -10.48
C SER A 330 27.05 9.05 -10.86
N TYR A 331 27.42 8.13 -11.76
CA TYR A 331 28.71 8.22 -12.45
C TYR A 331 28.66 9.41 -13.39
N THR A 332 29.12 10.55 -12.93
CA THR A 332 29.58 11.61 -13.82
C THR A 332 30.95 11.17 -14.33
N HIS A 333 30.99 10.54 -15.50
CA HIS A 333 32.23 10.50 -16.26
C HIS A 333 32.56 11.95 -16.67
N LEU A 334 33.59 12.49 -16.03
CA LEU A 334 34.33 13.64 -16.52
C LEU A 334 35.14 13.25 -17.75
#